data_11878840fe6c1e39f43364c65cc427c0
#
_entry.id   11878840fe6c1e39f43364c65cc427c0
#
_cell.length_a   1.000
_cell.length_b   1.000
_cell.length_c   1.000
_cell.angle_alpha   90.00
_cell.angle_beta   90.00
_cell.angle_gamma   90.00
#
_symmetry.space_group_name_H-M   'P 1'
#
loop_
_entity.id
_entity.type
_entity.pdbx_description
1 polymer ?
#
loop_
_entity_poly.entity_id
_entity_poly.type
_entity_poly.pdbx_seq_one_letter_code
_entity_poly.pdbx_strand_id
1 'polypeptide(L)'
;MRTPAVFAVLLFFSTLLNAQLPLEPAHDAGSSITGAFEGWFTNADGSFTLVLGYFNRNTRQELDIPVGPNNRIEPGGPDQGQPTHFLTGRQWGMFTVKVLADFGKNKLTWTIVANGQTMVIPLSLHPDYEISPLLEAATGNSPPVLRFEEKGAAGQGPAGIAVARAAKLGTPLNLTVWVQDDAKLSTSSGAIPKNVGPPVTLPWTKFRGPGDVTFTNAKPDVQKLAGGTPGVPFSGKATTTASFTSPGDYVLHVAVNDYSGEGGQGFQCCWTNGEVKVSVAK
;
A
#
# COMPACT_ATOMS: atom_id res chain seq x y z
N MET A 1 65.96 -32.08 42.83
CA MET A 1 65.46 -32.22 41.46
C MET A 1 64.10 -31.51 41.39
N ARG A 2 64.01 -30.36 40.71
CA ARG A 2 62.81 -29.58 40.55
C ARG A 2 62.39 -29.65 39.09
N THR A 3 61.28 -30.28 38.79
CA THR A 3 60.65 -30.37 37.46
C THR A 3 59.93 -29.05 37.15
N PRO A 4 60.14 -28.41 35.97
CA PRO A 4 59.38 -27.26 35.59
C PRO A 4 58.01 -27.71 34.97
N ALA A 5 56.94 -27.15 35.49
CA ALA A 5 55.60 -27.28 34.90
C ALA A 5 55.50 -26.34 33.69
N VAL A 6 55.25 -26.92 32.52
CA VAL A 6 54.97 -26.19 31.27
C VAL A 6 53.47 -25.84 31.26
N PHE A 7 53.15 -24.57 31.41
CA PHE A 7 51.78 -24.04 31.19
C PHE A 7 51.58 -23.83 29.68
N ALA A 8 50.77 -24.66 29.05
CA ALA A 8 50.29 -24.45 27.68
C ALA A 8 49.12 -23.46 27.72
N VAL A 9 49.36 -22.23 27.25
CA VAL A 9 48.31 -21.24 27.02
C VAL A 9 47.63 -21.53 25.69
N LEU A 10 46.44 -22.10 25.72
CA LEU A 10 45.57 -22.24 24.57
C LEU A 10 44.92 -20.88 24.26
N LEU A 11 45.45 -20.17 23.27
CA LEU A 11 44.81 -18.99 22.66
C LEU A 11 43.59 -19.45 21.82
N PHE A 12 42.41 -19.31 22.39
CA PHE A 12 41.16 -19.39 21.61
C PHE A 12 41.08 -18.15 20.74
N PHE A 13 41.41 -18.27 19.46
CA PHE A 13 41.00 -17.33 18.42
C PHE A 13 39.52 -17.54 18.18
N SER A 14 38.66 -16.76 18.85
CA SER A 14 37.28 -16.58 18.45
C SER A 14 37.25 -15.76 17.17
N THR A 15 37.21 -16.43 16.02
CA THR A 15 36.82 -15.81 14.77
C THR A 15 35.37 -15.37 14.96
N LEU A 16 35.15 -14.06 15.07
CA LEU A 16 33.84 -13.44 14.93
C LEU A 16 33.37 -13.72 13.50
N LEU A 17 32.70 -14.85 13.31
CA LEU A 17 31.89 -15.11 12.13
C LEU A 17 30.77 -14.06 12.18
N ASN A 18 30.96 -12.99 11.44
CA ASN A 18 29.85 -12.12 11.07
C ASN A 18 28.88 -12.96 10.24
N ALA A 19 27.92 -13.60 10.89
CA ALA A 19 26.81 -14.27 10.25
C ALA A 19 25.77 -13.25 9.79
N GLN A 20 26.21 -12.19 9.11
CA GLN A 20 25.34 -11.43 8.25
C GLN A 20 25.20 -12.24 6.97
N LEU A 21 23.99 -12.78 6.75
CA LEU A 21 23.63 -13.24 5.43
C LEU A 21 23.92 -12.07 4.46
N PRO A 22 24.70 -12.30 3.39
CA PRO A 22 24.93 -11.25 2.42
C PRO A 22 23.55 -10.77 1.95
N LEU A 23 23.29 -9.46 2.11
CA LEU A 23 22.11 -8.84 1.52
C LEU A 23 22.16 -9.15 0.03
N GLU A 24 21.09 -9.77 -0.49
CA GLU A 24 20.97 -10.00 -1.92
C GLU A 24 21.17 -8.66 -2.63
N PRO A 25 22.08 -8.56 -3.60
CA PRO A 25 22.27 -7.30 -4.32
C PRO A 25 20.96 -6.82 -4.92
N ALA A 26 20.72 -5.51 -4.92
CA ALA A 26 19.58 -4.95 -5.60
C ALA A 26 19.70 -5.21 -7.12
N HIS A 27 18.66 -5.75 -7.72
CA HIS A 27 18.59 -6.03 -9.16
C HIS A 27 17.75 -4.97 -9.87
N ASP A 28 18.16 -4.52 -11.02
CA ASP A 28 17.35 -3.61 -11.84
C ASP A 28 16.12 -4.31 -12.40
N ALA A 29 16.26 -5.59 -12.77
CA ALA A 29 15.21 -6.42 -13.35
C ALA A 29 15.45 -7.91 -13.05
N GLY A 30 14.44 -8.75 -13.29
CA GLY A 30 14.56 -10.21 -13.20
C GLY A 30 14.30 -10.80 -11.81
N SER A 31 14.08 -9.96 -10.79
CA SER A 31 13.77 -10.41 -9.43
C SER A 31 12.28 -10.72 -9.23
N SER A 32 11.97 -11.43 -8.13
CA SER A 32 10.60 -11.79 -7.76
C SER A 32 9.78 -10.61 -7.24
N ILE A 33 8.46 -10.82 -7.22
CA ILE A 33 7.52 -9.99 -6.46
C ILE A 33 7.00 -10.84 -5.31
N THR A 34 7.16 -10.34 -4.09
CA THR A 34 6.63 -10.99 -2.89
C THR A 34 5.37 -10.25 -2.45
N GLY A 35 4.23 -10.93 -2.39
CA GLY A 35 3.05 -10.38 -1.73
C GLY A 35 3.29 -10.22 -0.23
N ALA A 36 2.55 -9.33 0.40
CA ALA A 36 2.63 -9.09 1.83
C ALA A 36 1.22 -9.09 2.42
N PHE A 37 1.01 -9.94 3.39
CA PHE A 37 -0.15 -9.88 4.26
C PHE A 37 0.17 -8.93 5.41
N GLU A 38 -0.55 -7.82 5.49
CA GLU A 38 -0.25 -6.74 6.44
C GLU A 38 -1.14 -6.78 7.68
N GLY A 39 -2.15 -7.63 7.66
CA GLY A 39 -3.04 -7.84 8.76
C GLY A 39 -4.52 -7.82 8.38
N TRP A 40 -5.37 -7.85 9.39
CA TRP A 40 -6.82 -7.85 9.22
C TRP A 40 -7.50 -7.05 10.34
N PHE A 41 -8.69 -6.57 10.06
CA PHE A 41 -9.52 -5.87 11.05
C PHE A 41 -11.00 -6.21 10.89
N THR A 42 -11.76 -6.01 11.95
CA THR A 42 -13.20 -6.27 11.99
C THR A 42 -13.98 -5.06 11.46
N ASN A 43 -14.93 -5.31 10.56
CA ASN A 43 -15.86 -4.31 10.06
C ASN A 43 -17.08 -4.15 10.98
N ALA A 44 -17.79 -3.02 10.85
CA ALA A 44 -19.00 -2.75 11.64
C ALA A 44 -20.14 -3.78 11.43
N ASP A 45 -20.15 -4.47 10.29
CA ASP A 45 -21.11 -5.52 9.96
C ASP A 45 -20.69 -6.93 10.44
N GLY A 46 -19.59 -7.03 11.19
CA GLY A 46 -19.03 -8.28 11.69
C GLY A 46 -18.21 -9.07 10.69
N SER A 47 -18.10 -8.63 9.45
CA SER A 47 -17.16 -9.19 8.48
C SER A 47 -15.73 -8.75 8.79
N PHE A 48 -14.75 -9.32 8.08
CA PHE A 48 -13.35 -8.96 8.24
C PHE A 48 -12.76 -8.44 6.95
N THR A 49 -11.82 -7.51 7.07
CA THR A 49 -11.04 -6.98 5.94
C THR A 49 -9.58 -7.38 6.12
N LEU A 50 -9.05 -8.09 5.15
CA LEU A 50 -7.64 -8.44 5.03
C LEU A 50 -6.94 -7.32 4.25
N VAL A 51 -5.80 -6.84 4.75
CA VAL A 51 -5.01 -5.77 4.13
C VAL A 51 -3.76 -6.35 3.51
N LEU A 52 -3.50 -6.01 2.27
CA LEU A 52 -2.43 -6.58 1.47
C LEU A 52 -1.63 -5.50 0.73
N GLY A 53 -0.35 -5.74 0.67
CA GLY A 53 0.61 -5.01 -0.15
C GLY A 53 1.55 -5.97 -0.85
N TYR A 54 2.65 -5.46 -1.38
CA TYR A 54 3.68 -6.30 -2.00
C TYR A 54 5.05 -5.63 -1.97
N PHE A 55 6.07 -6.40 -2.27
CA PHE A 55 7.42 -5.92 -2.52
C PHE A 55 7.91 -6.44 -3.87
N ASN A 56 8.00 -5.55 -4.85
CA ASN A 56 8.70 -5.81 -6.11
C ASN A 56 10.18 -5.57 -5.88
N ARG A 57 10.99 -6.64 -5.93
CA ARG A 57 12.42 -6.60 -5.63
C ARG A 57 13.27 -5.97 -6.74
N ASN A 58 12.66 -5.65 -7.88
CA ASN A 58 13.33 -4.94 -8.96
C ASN A 58 13.38 -3.43 -8.67
N THR A 59 14.50 -2.79 -8.97
CA THR A 59 14.66 -1.34 -8.76
C THR A 59 14.17 -0.51 -9.95
N ARG A 60 14.05 -1.13 -11.15
CA ARG A 60 13.63 -0.45 -12.38
C ARG A 60 12.58 -1.19 -13.21
N GLN A 61 12.31 -2.47 -12.90
CA GLN A 61 11.32 -3.25 -13.63
C GLN A 61 9.98 -3.23 -12.92
N GLU A 62 9.01 -2.55 -13.49
CA GLU A 62 7.59 -2.74 -13.21
C GLU A 62 7.08 -3.93 -14.02
N LEU A 63 6.07 -4.63 -13.52
CA LEU A 63 5.55 -5.85 -14.12
C LEU A 63 4.04 -5.81 -14.25
N ASP A 64 3.52 -6.14 -15.43
CA ASP A 64 2.11 -6.41 -15.65
C ASP A 64 1.87 -7.92 -15.57
N ILE A 65 1.15 -8.37 -14.53
CA ILE A 65 0.79 -9.78 -14.32
C ILE A 65 -0.73 -9.85 -14.19
N PRO A 66 -1.43 -10.20 -15.27
CA PRO A 66 -2.89 -10.31 -15.26
C PRO A 66 -3.39 -11.33 -14.22
N VAL A 67 -4.61 -11.12 -13.75
CA VAL A 67 -5.31 -12.12 -12.94
C VAL A 67 -5.40 -13.43 -13.71
N GLY A 68 -5.02 -14.53 -13.07
CA GLY A 68 -4.96 -15.86 -13.66
C GLY A 68 -3.91 -16.74 -12.98
N PRO A 69 -3.33 -17.72 -13.69
CA PRO A 69 -2.40 -18.68 -13.08
C PRO A 69 -1.22 -18.04 -12.35
N ASN A 70 -0.76 -16.88 -12.83
CA ASN A 70 0.40 -16.17 -12.30
C ASN A 70 0.08 -15.07 -11.28
N ASN A 71 -1.21 -14.78 -11.05
CA ASN A 71 -1.65 -13.77 -10.09
C ASN A 71 -3.07 -14.12 -9.65
N ARG A 72 -3.23 -14.85 -8.56
CA ARG A 72 -4.54 -15.33 -8.10
C ARG A 72 -4.62 -15.41 -6.59
N ILE A 73 -5.83 -15.20 -6.07
CA ILE A 73 -6.16 -15.41 -4.67
C ILE A 73 -7.23 -16.49 -4.59
N GLU A 74 -6.96 -17.55 -3.85
CA GLU A 74 -7.82 -18.74 -3.75
C GLU A 74 -7.97 -19.19 -2.28
N PRO A 75 -9.09 -19.86 -1.93
CA PRO A 75 -10.29 -20.17 -2.71
C PRO A 75 -11.22 -18.96 -2.90
N GLY A 76 -12.25 -19.12 -3.73
CA GLY A 76 -13.30 -18.11 -3.95
C GLY A 76 -13.24 -17.39 -5.30
N GLY A 77 -12.33 -17.82 -6.17
CA GLY A 77 -12.10 -17.26 -7.50
C GLY A 77 -10.77 -16.51 -7.57
N PRO A 78 -10.16 -16.44 -8.76
CA PRO A 78 -8.81 -15.93 -8.91
C PRO A 78 -8.70 -14.41 -8.72
N ASP A 79 -9.76 -13.67 -9.02
CA ASP A 79 -9.84 -12.21 -8.87
C ASP A 79 -10.55 -11.83 -7.57
N GLN A 80 -9.80 -11.23 -6.66
CA GLN A 80 -10.31 -10.69 -5.41
C GLN A 80 -9.84 -9.25 -5.17
N GLY A 81 -9.57 -8.51 -6.25
CA GLY A 81 -9.20 -7.10 -6.19
C GLY A 81 -7.70 -6.82 -6.25
N GLN A 82 -6.84 -7.85 -6.35
CA GLN A 82 -5.39 -7.68 -6.38
C GLN A 82 -4.90 -6.86 -7.59
N PRO A 83 -3.75 -6.15 -7.50
CA PRO A 83 -3.16 -5.42 -8.61
C PRO A 83 -2.81 -6.35 -9.77
N THR A 84 -2.80 -5.81 -11.00
CA THR A 84 -2.18 -6.46 -12.16
C THR A 84 -0.95 -5.70 -12.65
N HIS A 85 -0.74 -4.49 -12.17
CA HIS A 85 0.46 -3.70 -12.40
C HIS A 85 1.23 -3.57 -11.09
N PHE A 86 2.50 -3.96 -11.10
CA PHE A 86 3.36 -4.02 -9.93
C PHE A 86 4.48 -3.01 -10.04
N LEU A 87 4.35 -1.90 -9.34
CA LEU A 87 5.38 -0.86 -9.21
C LEU A 87 6.62 -1.41 -8.51
N THR A 88 7.75 -0.77 -8.70
CA THR A 88 9.00 -1.12 -8.01
C THR A 88 8.93 -0.84 -6.50
N GLY A 89 9.74 -1.58 -5.74
CA GLY A 89 9.89 -1.38 -4.30
C GLY A 89 8.72 -1.88 -3.47
N ARG A 90 8.63 -1.41 -2.23
CA ARG A 90 7.59 -1.81 -1.27
C ARG A 90 6.34 -0.96 -1.46
N GLN A 91 5.22 -1.63 -1.66
CA GLN A 91 3.90 -1.03 -1.79
C GLN A 91 3.05 -1.51 -0.62
N TRP A 92 2.65 -0.60 0.25
CA TRP A 92 1.95 -0.90 1.49
C TRP A 92 0.44 -0.78 1.31
N GLY A 93 -0.34 -1.69 1.93
CA GLY A 93 -1.79 -1.59 2.04
C GLY A 93 -2.53 -1.29 0.74
N MET A 94 -2.03 -1.79 -0.39
CA MET A 94 -2.47 -1.40 -1.74
C MET A 94 -3.91 -1.82 -2.04
N PHE A 95 -4.37 -2.90 -1.42
CA PHE A 95 -5.74 -3.39 -1.61
C PHE A 95 -6.20 -4.20 -0.41
N THR A 96 -7.49 -4.50 -0.40
CA THR A 96 -8.12 -5.27 0.66
C THR A 96 -8.96 -6.40 0.08
N VAL A 97 -9.07 -7.48 0.85
CA VAL A 97 -9.99 -8.58 0.57
C VAL A 97 -10.96 -8.70 1.73
N LYS A 98 -12.26 -8.58 1.44
CA LYS A 98 -13.31 -8.73 2.45
C LYS A 98 -13.69 -10.21 2.56
N VAL A 99 -13.74 -10.73 3.79
CA VAL A 99 -14.22 -12.08 4.09
C VAL A 99 -15.40 -12.01 5.07
N LEU A 100 -16.29 -13.00 5.00
CA LEU A 100 -17.50 -13.02 5.79
C LEU A 100 -17.22 -13.29 7.28
N ALA A 101 -18.20 -13.01 8.14
CA ALA A 101 -18.10 -13.21 9.59
C ALA A 101 -17.83 -14.68 9.99
N ASP A 102 -18.26 -15.64 9.18
CA ASP A 102 -18.06 -17.08 9.37
C ASP A 102 -16.74 -17.61 8.78
N PHE A 103 -15.86 -16.75 8.30
CA PHE A 103 -14.57 -17.15 7.73
C PHE A 103 -13.73 -17.99 8.70
N GLY A 104 -13.70 -17.64 9.97
CA GLY A 104 -13.14 -18.46 11.06
C GLY A 104 -11.67 -18.85 10.82
N LYS A 105 -11.42 -20.17 10.79
CA LYS A 105 -10.07 -20.76 10.58
C LYS A 105 -9.70 -20.97 9.11
N ASN A 106 -10.54 -20.58 8.18
CA ASN A 106 -10.25 -20.68 6.77
C ASN A 106 -9.02 -19.82 6.40
N LYS A 107 -8.46 -20.10 5.25
CA LYS A 107 -7.31 -19.35 4.70
C LYS A 107 -7.57 -19.03 3.25
N LEU A 108 -7.12 -17.86 2.82
CA LEU A 108 -6.88 -17.56 1.42
C LEU A 108 -5.38 -17.67 1.14
N THR A 109 -5.05 -17.82 -0.13
CA THR A 109 -3.65 -17.88 -0.57
C THR A 109 -3.50 -17.00 -1.80
N TRP A 110 -2.60 -16.01 -1.71
CA TRP A 110 -2.22 -15.22 -2.86
C TRP A 110 -0.97 -15.82 -3.50
N THR A 111 -1.07 -16.22 -4.76
CA THR A 111 0.03 -16.74 -5.56
C THR A 111 0.44 -15.71 -6.60
N ILE A 112 1.72 -15.37 -6.64
CA ILE A 112 2.33 -14.48 -7.64
C ILE A 112 3.48 -15.24 -8.29
N VAL A 113 3.49 -15.28 -9.64
CA VAL A 113 4.61 -15.82 -10.42
C VAL A 113 5.21 -14.69 -11.24
N ALA A 114 6.45 -14.33 -10.93
CA ALA A 114 7.18 -13.26 -11.58
C ALA A 114 8.61 -13.70 -11.88
N ASN A 115 9.09 -13.45 -13.09
CA ASN A 115 10.45 -13.79 -13.52
C ASN A 115 10.85 -15.25 -13.21
N GLY A 116 9.92 -16.20 -13.41
CA GLY A 116 10.13 -17.63 -13.14
C GLY A 116 10.10 -18.04 -11.66
N GLN A 117 9.87 -17.11 -10.75
CA GLN A 117 9.80 -17.37 -9.30
C GLN A 117 8.35 -17.32 -8.82
N THR A 118 7.94 -18.32 -8.04
CA THR A 118 6.60 -18.42 -7.46
C THR A 118 6.64 -18.03 -5.99
N MET A 119 5.84 -17.04 -5.63
CA MET A 119 5.63 -16.61 -4.25
C MET A 119 4.21 -16.96 -3.83
N VAL A 120 4.08 -17.55 -2.63
CA VAL A 120 2.80 -18.02 -2.08
C VAL A 120 2.62 -17.41 -0.69
N ILE A 121 1.58 -16.60 -0.52
CA ILE A 121 1.34 -15.84 0.70
C ILE A 121 0.02 -16.32 1.33
N PRO A 122 0.06 -16.97 2.50
CA PRO A 122 -1.14 -17.35 3.23
C PRO A 122 -1.76 -16.13 3.92
N LEU A 123 -3.10 -16.04 3.89
CA LEU A 123 -3.90 -15.01 4.52
C LEU A 123 -4.86 -15.68 5.50
N SER A 124 -4.94 -15.19 6.73
CA SER A 124 -5.80 -15.80 7.77
C SER A 124 -6.19 -14.77 8.83
N LEU A 125 -7.21 -15.10 9.63
CA LEU A 125 -7.60 -14.31 10.80
C LEU A 125 -6.82 -14.72 12.06
N HIS A 126 -5.50 -14.96 11.94
CA HIS A 126 -4.69 -15.24 13.12
C HIS A 126 -4.60 -13.98 14.00
N PRO A 127 -4.82 -14.06 15.33
CA PRO A 127 -4.87 -12.89 16.19
C PRO A 127 -3.61 -12.01 16.15
N ASP A 128 -2.43 -12.60 15.93
CA ASP A 128 -1.16 -11.84 15.85
C ASP A 128 -1.12 -10.86 14.67
N TYR A 129 -2.04 -11.00 13.70
CA TYR A 129 -2.16 -10.11 12.54
C TYR A 129 -3.36 -9.17 12.62
N GLU A 130 -4.03 -9.08 13.79
CA GLU A 130 -5.10 -8.10 13.97
C GLU A 130 -4.49 -6.69 14.04
N ILE A 131 -5.06 -5.75 13.27
CA ILE A 131 -4.57 -4.38 13.14
C ILE A 131 -5.69 -3.37 13.43
N SER A 132 -5.30 -2.12 13.73
CA SER A 132 -6.21 -1.00 13.94
C SER A 132 -5.95 0.13 12.94
N PRO A 133 -6.28 -0.05 11.64
CA PRO A 133 -5.88 0.88 10.60
C PRO A 133 -6.71 2.17 10.57
N LEU A 134 -7.76 2.27 11.39
CA LEU A 134 -8.67 3.43 11.42
C LEU A 134 -8.37 4.40 12.57
N LEU A 135 -7.46 4.03 13.47
CA LEU A 135 -7.08 4.86 14.61
C LEU A 135 -5.69 4.46 15.12
N GLU A 136 -4.77 5.39 15.13
CA GLU A 136 -3.47 5.20 15.79
C GLU A 136 -3.65 5.40 17.30
N ALA A 137 -3.40 4.33 18.06
CA ALA A 137 -3.76 4.27 19.48
C ALA A 137 -2.99 5.29 20.37
N ALA A 138 -1.75 5.64 19.99
CA ALA A 138 -0.90 6.52 20.79
C ALA A 138 -1.28 7.99 20.67
N THR A 139 -1.68 8.44 19.49
CA THR A 139 -1.97 9.86 19.20
C THR A 139 -3.44 10.14 18.94
N GLY A 140 -4.22 9.07 18.67
CA GLY A 140 -5.59 9.20 18.19
C GLY A 140 -5.66 9.77 16.78
N ASN A 141 -4.59 9.66 16.00
CA ASN A 141 -4.56 10.01 14.59
C ASN A 141 -5.44 9.06 13.79
N SER A 142 -6.15 9.57 12.79
CA SER A 142 -7.06 8.79 11.96
C SER A 142 -6.75 8.98 10.48
N PRO A 143 -7.02 7.97 9.62
CA PRO A 143 -6.79 8.11 8.18
C PRO A 143 -7.54 9.30 7.59
N PRO A 144 -7.00 9.96 6.56
CA PRO A 144 -7.71 11.00 5.84
C PRO A 144 -9.04 10.50 5.26
N VAL A 145 -10.04 11.34 5.26
CA VAL A 145 -11.32 11.07 4.55
C VAL A 145 -11.17 11.50 3.11
N LEU A 146 -11.45 10.60 2.17
CA LEU A 146 -11.36 10.80 0.73
C LEU A 146 -12.74 10.84 0.08
N ARG A 147 -12.92 11.78 -0.87
CA ARG A 147 -14.09 11.83 -1.77
C ARG A 147 -13.63 12.11 -3.20
N PHE A 148 -14.33 11.55 -4.18
CA PHE A 148 -14.15 11.86 -5.60
C PHE A 148 -15.12 12.91 -6.13
N GLU A 149 -16.05 13.35 -5.31
CA GLU A 149 -16.97 14.45 -5.54
C GLU A 149 -17.03 15.29 -4.27
N GLU A 150 -17.18 16.61 -4.40
CA GLU A 150 -17.15 17.53 -3.25
C GLU A 150 -18.17 17.15 -2.15
N LYS A 151 -19.38 16.77 -2.55
CA LYS A 151 -20.47 16.33 -1.67
C LYS A 151 -20.84 14.86 -1.86
N GLY A 152 -19.91 14.06 -2.44
CA GLY A 152 -20.11 12.66 -2.72
C GLY A 152 -19.90 11.75 -1.51
N ALA A 153 -20.05 10.45 -1.76
CA ALA A 153 -19.70 9.42 -0.78
C ALA A 153 -18.24 9.57 -0.33
N ALA A 154 -17.98 9.21 0.92
CA ALA A 154 -16.67 9.28 1.54
C ALA A 154 -16.12 7.87 1.80
N GLY A 155 -14.80 7.73 1.65
CA GLY A 155 -14.04 6.56 2.11
C GLY A 155 -13.03 6.95 3.15
N GLN A 156 -12.67 6.01 4.02
CA GLN A 156 -11.63 6.18 5.04
C GLN A 156 -10.94 4.84 5.31
N GLY A 157 -9.63 4.89 5.46
CA GLY A 157 -8.80 3.72 5.76
C GLY A 157 -8.52 2.83 4.53
N PRO A 158 -7.93 1.64 4.76
CA PRO A 158 -7.46 0.76 3.68
C PRO A 158 -8.54 0.25 2.73
N ALA A 159 -9.78 0.05 3.22
CA ALA A 159 -10.90 -0.38 2.39
C ALA A 159 -11.36 0.72 1.43
N GLY A 160 -11.13 1.98 1.78
CA GLY A 160 -11.24 3.14 0.91
C GLY A 160 -12.58 3.33 0.22
N ILE A 161 -12.51 3.86 -1.00
CA ILE A 161 -13.68 4.12 -1.84
C ILE A 161 -13.33 3.94 -3.32
N ALA A 162 -14.30 3.44 -4.11
CA ALA A 162 -14.17 3.30 -5.55
C ALA A 162 -15.25 4.08 -6.30
N VAL A 163 -14.89 4.65 -7.46
CA VAL A 163 -15.82 5.29 -8.39
C VAL A 163 -15.57 4.83 -9.82
N ALA A 164 -16.59 4.95 -10.68
CA ALA A 164 -16.48 4.66 -12.10
C ALA A 164 -16.42 5.95 -12.92
N ARG A 165 -15.62 5.93 -14.00
CA ARG A 165 -15.51 7.02 -14.98
C ARG A 165 -15.41 6.42 -16.38
N ALA A 166 -15.81 7.20 -17.37
CA ALA A 166 -15.58 6.91 -18.79
C ALA A 166 -14.54 7.89 -19.33
N ALA A 167 -13.70 7.41 -20.21
CA ALA A 167 -12.72 8.21 -20.92
C ALA A 167 -12.69 7.85 -22.40
N LYS A 168 -12.03 8.67 -23.21
CA LYS A 168 -11.78 8.42 -24.63
C LYS A 168 -10.28 8.47 -24.89
N LEU A 169 -9.80 7.54 -25.70
CA LEU A 169 -8.41 7.52 -26.11
C LEU A 169 -8.03 8.87 -26.75
N GLY A 170 -6.87 9.40 -26.41
CA GLY A 170 -6.40 10.72 -26.86
C GLY A 170 -6.99 11.93 -26.12
N THR A 171 -7.93 11.72 -25.20
CA THR A 171 -8.50 12.80 -24.36
C THR A 171 -8.11 12.56 -22.90
N PRO A 172 -7.35 13.47 -22.27
CA PRO A 172 -7.00 13.34 -20.86
C PRO A 172 -8.24 13.32 -19.97
N LEU A 173 -8.30 12.37 -19.02
CA LEU A 173 -9.33 12.27 -18.00
C LEU A 173 -8.95 13.15 -16.80
N ASN A 174 -9.81 14.09 -16.43
CA ASN A 174 -9.64 14.87 -15.22
C ASN A 174 -9.90 14.01 -13.97
N LEU A 175 -8.98 14.05 -13.03
CA LEU A 175 -9.07 13.38 -11.74
C LEU A 175 -9.00 14.43 -10.64
N THR A 176 -10.05 14.50 -9.85
CA THR A 176 -10.13 15.40 -8.71
C THR A 176 -10.48 14.62 -7.46
N VAL A 177 -9.82 14.96 -6.37
CA VAL A 177 -10.11 14.41 -5.05
C VAL A 177 -10.29 15.53 -4.03
N TRP A 178 -11.18 15.31 -3.09
CA TRP A 178 -11.38 16.14 -1.90
C TRP A 178 -10.99 15.32 -0.68
N VAL A 179 -10.18 15.92 0.17
CA VAL A 179 -9.63 15.26 1.35
C VAL A 179 -9.93 16.07 2.60
N GLN A 180 -10.14 15.37 3.70
CA GLN A 180 -10.26 15.95 5.05
C GLN A 180 -9.40 15.15 5.99
N ASP A 181 -8.75 15.82 6.93
CA ASP A 181 -7.83 15.18 7.86
C ASP A 181 -7.85 15.87 9.23
N ASP A 182 -7.57 15.12 10.29
CA ASP A 182 -7.48 15.67 11.63
C ASP A 182 -6.16 16.42 11.87
N ALA A 183 -5.24 16.37 10.91
CA ALA A 183 -3.93 17.04 10.90
C ALA A 183 -3.08 16.76 12.15
N LYS A 184 -3.29 15.61 12.78
CA LYS A 184 -2.47 15.19 13.92
C LYS A 184 -1.12 14.69 13.44
N LEU A 185 -0.08 15.27 14.01
CA LEU A 185 1.30 14.87 13.72
C LEU A 185 1.72 13.79 14.71
N SER A 186 1.94 12.59 14.23
CA SER A 186 2.55 11.51 15.00
C SER A 186 4.07 11.57 14.85
N THR A 187 4.79 11.85 15.95
CA THR A 187 6.24 11.73 15.99
C THR A 187 6.66 10.88 17.17
N SER A 188 7.60 9.98 16.97
CA SER A 188 8.14 9.11 18.02
C SER A 188 8.78 9.87 19.19
N SER A 189 9.17 11.13 18.98
CA SER A 189 9.78 12.00 19.97
C SER A 189 8.82 13.01 20.60
N GLY A 190 7.57 13.11 20.12
CA GLY A 190 6.63 14.16 20.51
C GLY A 190 7.04 15.57 20.07
N ALA A 191 8.18 15.73 19.39
CA ALA A 191 8.66 17.01 18.90
C ALA A 191 8.04 17.32 17.54
N ILE A 192 7.45 18.51 17.38
CA ILE A 192 6.94 18.98 16.08
C ILE A 192 8.13 19.41 15.22
N PRO A 193 8.32 18.82 14.01
CA PRO A 193 9.38 19.26 13.10
C PRO A 193 9.21 20.73 12.71
N LYS A 194 10.32 21.43 12.50
CA LYS A 194 10.29 22.86 12.13
C LYS A 194 9.67 23.11 10.75
N ASN A 195 9.80 22.13 9.82
CA ASN A 195 9.28 22.19 8.47
C ASN A 195 8.32 21.01 8.27
N VAL A 196 7.10 21.19 8.72
CA VAL A 196 6.04 20.20 8.49
C VAL A 196 5.51 20.40 7.07
N GLY A 197 5.55 19.34 6.25
CA GLY A 197 4.92 19.32 4.94
C GLY A 197 3.39 19.47 5.01
N PRO A 198 2.68 19.38 3.88
CA PRO A 198 1.22 19.39 3.91
C PRO A 198 0.70 18.19 4.73
N PRO A 199 -0.42 18.35 5.46
CA PRO A 199 -0.99 17.29 6.29
C PRO A 199 -1.31 16.01 5.51
N VAL A 200 -1.59 16.16 4.21
CA VAL A 200 -2.01 15.07 3.33
C VAL A 200 -1.19 15.08 2.05
N THR A 201 -0.72 13.91 1.64
CA THR A 201 -0.13 13.65 0.32
C THR A 201 -0.92 12.57 -0.41
N LEU A 202 -0.87 12.56 -1.74
CA LEU A 202 -1.67 11.62 -2.53
C LEU A 202 -1.02 11.26 -3.88
N PRO A 203 -0.21 10.20 -3.94
CA PRO A 203 0.29 9.65 -5.19
C PRO A 203 -0.80 8.89 -5.95
N TRP A 204 -0.85 9.11 -7.27
CA TRP A 204 -1.66 8.36 -8.22
C TRP A 204 -0.81 7.32 -8.94
N THR A 205 -1.34 6.14 -9.13
CA THR A 205 -0.69 5.05 -9.85
C THR A 205 -1.66 4.30 -10.74
N LYS A 206 -1.14 3.62 -11.78
CA LYS A 206 -1.86 2.56 -12.47
C LYS A 206 -1.91 1.35 -11.53
N PHE A 207 -3.09 0.80 -11.36
CA PHE A 207 -3.31 -0.42 -10.56
C PHE A 207 -3.62 -1.61 -11.46
N ARG A 208 -4.45 -1.38 -12.49
CA ARG A 208 -4.81 -2.36 -13.53
C ARG A 208 -5.00 -1.67 -14.87
N GLY A 209 -4.82 -2.41 -15.95
CA GLY A 209 -5.20 -1.95 -17.28
C GLY A 209 -4.29 -2.45 -18.39
N PRO A 210 -4.79 -2.48 -19.64
CA PRO A 210 -4.10 -3.12 -20.77
C PRO A 210 -2.93 -2.30 -21.32
N GLY A 211 -2.89 -0.98 -21.06
CA GLY A 211 -1.85 -0.09 -21.58
C GLY A 211 -1.24 0.79 -20.50
N ASP A 212 -0.34 1.68 -20.89
CA ASP A 212 0.29 2.63 -19.98
C ASP A 212 -0.67 3.76 -19.64
N VAL A 213 -0.43 4.33 -18.44
CA VAL A 213 -1.14 5.51 -17.94
C VAL A 213 -0.10 6.57 -17.60
N THR A 214 -0.28 7.76 -18.15
CA THR A 214 0.56 8.92 -17.84
C THR A 214 -0.27 9.94 -17.09
N PHE A 215 0.19 10.35 -15.90
CA PHE A 215 -0.41 11.44 -15.15
C PHE A 215 0.34 12.74 -15.44
N THR A 216 -0.39 13.86 -15.59
CA THR A 216 0.25 15.18 -15.73
C THR A 216 1.11 15.51 -14.50
N ASN A 217 0.61 15.17 -13.33
CA ASN A 217 1.36 15.12 -12.08
C ASN A 217 0.85 13.93 -11.27
N ALA A 218 1.68 12.90 -11.10
CA ALA A 218 1.32 11.71 -10.35
C ALA A 218 1.17 11.98 -8.84
N LYS A 219 1.78 13.06 -8.32
CA LYS A 219 1.69 13.47 -6.91
C LYS A 219 1.33 14.95 -6.82
N PRO A 220 0.07 15.33 -7.17
CA PRO A 220 -0.36 16.72 -7.16
C PRO A 220 -0.39 17.29 -5.74
N ASP A 221 -0.05 18.58 -5.63
CA ASP A 221 -0.17 19.30 -4.37
C ASP A 221 -1.63 19.39 -3.93
N VAL A 222 -1.86 19.20 -2.64
CA VAL A 222 -3.17 19.38 -2.03
C VAL A 222 -3.39 20.85 -1.67
N GLN A 223 -4.26 21.51 -2.40
CA GLN A 223 -4.64 22.90 -2.16
C GLN A 223 -5.62 22.96 -0.98
N LYS A 224 -5.24 23.69 0.07
CA LYS A 224 -6.11 23.91 1.23
C LYS A 224 -7.35 24.71 0.80
N LEU A 225 -8.53 24.22 1.17
CA LEU A 225 -9.79 24.91 0.92
C LEU A 225 -10.04 25.99 1.99
N ALA A 226 -10.48 27.17 1.55
CA ALA A 226 -10.93 28.22 2.44
C ALA A 226 -12.27 27.85 3.06
N GLY A 227 -12.44 28.17 4.34
CA GLY A 227 -13.72 27.94 5.03
C GLY A 227 -14.02 26.52 5.47
N GLY A 228 -13.12 25.57 5.31
CA GLY A 228 -13.15 24.16 5.77
C GLY A 228 -14.43 23.62 6.41
N THR A 229 -14.49 22.35 6.67
CA THR A 229 -15.59 21.73 7.45
C THR A 229 -15.41 22.10 8.93
N PRO A 230 -16.43 22.63 9.62
CA PRO A 230 -16.35 22.88 11.06
C PRO A 230 -15.90 21.63 11.83
N GLY A 231 -14.90 21.77 12.71
CA GLY A 231 -14.35 20.68 13.50
C GLY A 231 -13.34 19.79 12.78
N VAL A 232 -13.04 20.06 11.50
CA VAL A 232 -12.01 19.37 10.72
C VAL A 232 -10.83 20.31 10.54
N PRO A 233 -9.65 20.01 11.11
CA PRO A 233 -8.46 20.89 11.06
C PRO A 233 -7.94 21.14 9.65
N PHE A 234 -8.07 20.16 8.75
CA PHE A 234 -7.63 20.29 7.36
C PHE A 234 -8.71 19.84 6.37
N SER A 235 -8.92 20.64 5.34
CA SER A 235 -9.71 20.28 4.16
C SER A 235 -8.95 20.73 2.92
N GLY A 236 -8.87 19.87 1.93
CA GLY A 236 -8.08 20.14 0.73
C GLY A 236 -8.66 19.53 -0.53
N LYS A 237 -8.13 19.97 -1.67
CA LYS A 237 -8.47 19.47 -3.01
C LYS A 237 -7.20 19.29 -3.81
N ALA A 238 -7.11 18.20 -4.55
CA ALA A 238 -6.04 18.00 -5.52
C ALA A 238 -6.61 17.57 -6.87
N THR A 239 -5.94 17.98 -7.94
CA THR A 239 -6.36 17.68 -9.31
C THR A 239 -5.17 17.29 -10.17
N THR A 240 -5.36 16.27 -10.99
CA THR A 240 -4.43 15.86 -12.05
C THR A 240 -5.22 15.37 -13.26
N THR A 241 -4.52 14.99 -14.33
CA THR A 241 -5.14 14.31 -15.47
C THR A 241 -4.44 13.00 -15.73
N ALA A 242 -5.18 12.01 -16.26
CA ALA A 242 -4.65 10.73 -16.72
C ALA A 242 -4.86 10.59 -18.22
N SER A 243 -3.82 10.17 -18.94
CA SER A 243 -3.85 9.81 -20.36
C SER A 243 -3.54 8.33 -20.53
N PHE A 244 -4.21 7.67 -21.47
CA PHE A 244 -4.15 6.23 -21.71
C PHE A 244 -3.57 5.93 -23.09
N THR A 245 -2.76 4.87 -23.22
CA THR A 245 -2.17 4.47 -24.49
C THR A 245 -3.01 3.46 -25.26
N SER A 246 -3.98 2.80 -24.61
CA SER A 246 -4.84 1.78 -25.23
C SER A 246 -6.28 1.88 -24.73
N PRO A 247 -7.27 1.49 -25.52
CA PRO A 247 -8.65 1.35 -25.04
C PRO A 247 -8.77 0.12 -24.14
N GLY A 248 -9.77 0.12 -23.24
CA GLY A 248 -10.06 -0.98 -22.34
C GLY A 248 -10.38 -0.50 -20.93
N ASP A 249 -10.46 -1.45 -20.00
CA ASP A 249 -10.80 -1.16 -18.60
C ASP A 249 -9.53 -1.02 -17.76
N TYR A 250 -9.47 0.06 -17.01
CA TYR A 250 -8.38 0.40 -16.09
C TYR A 250 -8.89 0.57 -14.67
N VAL A 251 -7.99 0.37 -13.72
CA VAL A 251 -8.14 0.84 -12.35
C VAL A 251 -6.96 1.76 -12.05
N LEU A 252 -7.25 3.00 -11.72
CA LEU A 252 -6.29 3.95 -11.19
C LEU A 252 -6.42 3.95 -9.67
N HIS A 253 -5.31 3.96 -8.98
CA HIS A 253 -5.25 3.96 -7.52
C HIS A 253 -4.65 5.27 -7.01
N VAL A 254 -5.20 5.79 -5.93
CA VAL A 254 -4.65 6.89 -5.15
C VAL A 254 -4.55 6.48 -3.69
N ALA A 255 -3.35 6.60 -3.12
CA ALA A 255 -3.15 6.43 -1.69
C ALA A 255 -3.09 7.81 -1.03
N VAL A 256 -4.10 8.13 -0.22
CA VAL A 256 -4.15 9.40 0.51
C VAL A 256 -3.52 9.17 1.87
N ASN A 257 -2.32 9.69 2.06
CA ASN A 257 -1.53 9.54 3.28
C ASN A 257 -1.55 10.84 4.09
N ASP A 258 -1.59 10.72 5.39
CA ASP A 258 -1.38 11.83 6.32
C ASP A 258 0.12 12.02 6.66
N TYR A 259 0.41 12.66 7.79
CA TYR A 259 1.78 12.85 8.29
C TYR A 259 2.52 11.55 8.64
N SER A 260 1.84 10.41 8.78
CA SER A 260 2.49 9.13 9.06
C SER A 260 3.35 8.63 7.90
N GLY A 261 3.22 9.26 6.73
CA GLY A 261 4.04 9.03 5.56
C GLY A 261 3.46 8.03 4.56
N GLU A 262 4.15 7.88 3.44
CA GLU A 262 3.74 6.95 2.39
C GLU A 262 3.90 5.51 2.86
N GLY A 263 2.78 4.84 3.12
CA GLY A 263 2.75 3.41 3.33
C GLY A 263 3.30 2.95 4.68
N GLY A 264 2.95 3.66 5.73
CA GLY A 264 2.94 3.06 7.06
C GLY A 264 4.27 2.74 7.71
N GLN A 265 5.43 3.08 7.21
CA GLN A 265 6.75 2.92 7.86
C GLN A 265 6.76 2.06 9.18
N GLY A 266 6.04 0.94 9.19
CA GLY A 266 5.78 0.13 10.39
C GLY A 266 4.54 0.52 11.19
N PHE A 267 3.85 1.59 10.84
CA PHE A 267 2.54 1.96 11.38
C PHE A 267 1.44 1.35 10.52
N GLN A 268 0.45 0.77 11.16
CA GLN A 268 -0.72 0.15 10.51
C GLN A 268 -1.87 1.16 10.31
N CYS A 269 -1.57 2.43 10.30
CA CYS A 269 -2.36 3.63 10.10
C CYS A 269 -1.41 4.71 9.52
N CYS A 270 -1.74 5.74 8.81
CA CYS A 270 -3.07 6.23 8.56
C CYS A 270 -3.12 6.67 7.10
N TRP A 271 -3.68 5.88 6.27
CA TRP A 271 -3.89 6.15 4.85
C TRP A 271 -5.29 5.74 4.42
N THR A 272 -5.74 6.29 3.30
CA THR A 272 -7.00 5.91 2.66
C THR A 272 -6.77 5.58 1.21
N ASN A 273 -7.23 4.41 0.78
CA ASN A 273 -7.19 4.01 -0.61
C ASN A 273 -8.37 4.58 -1.39
N GLY A 274 -8.11 5.03 -2.61
CA GLY A 274 -9.12 5.40 -3.57
C GLY A 274 -8.89 4.73 -4.91
N GLU A 275 -9.97 4.26 -5.54
CA GLU A 275 -9.91 3.65 -6.87
C GLU A 275 -10.80 4.39 -7.85
N VAL A 276 -10.29 4.62 -9.05
CA VAL A 276 -11.10 5.09 -10.19
C VAL A 276 -11.08 4.00 -11.25
N LYS A 277 -12.23 3.33 -11.43
CA LYS A 277 -12.44 2.35 -12.49
C LYS A 277 -12.79 3.10 -13.77
N VAL A 278 -11.95 2.98 -14.80
CA VAL A 278 -12.06 3.77 -16.02
C VAL A 278 -12.29 2.86 -17.21
N SER A 279 -13.40 3.03 -17.92
CA SER A 279 -13.61 2.41 -19.25
C SER A 279 -13.18 3.39 -20.33
N VAL A 280 -12.09 3.07 -21.04
CA VAL A 280 -11.51 3.88 -22.10
C VAL A 280 -12.01 3.39 -23.46
N ALA A 281 -12.83 4.20 -24.11
CA ALA A 281 -13.28 3.96 -25.50
C ALA A 281 -12.20 4.41 -26.52
N LYS A 282 -12.33 3.89 -27.77
CA LYS A 282 -11.49 4.31 -28.91
C LYS A 282 -11.73 5.76 -29.29
#